data_f2b2ddefbc352ef01245b5eeea6102f3
#
_entry.id   f2b2ddefbc352ef01245b5eeea6102f3
#
_cell.length_a   1.000
_cell.length_b   1.000
_cell.length_c   1.000
_cell.angle_alpha   90.00
_cell.angle_beta   90.00
_cell.angle_gamma   90.00
#
_symmetry.space_group_name_H-M   'P 1'
#
loop_
_entity.id
_entity.type
_entity.pdbx_description
1 polymer ?
#
loop_
_entity_poly.entity_id
_entity_poly.type
_entity_poly.pdbx_seq_one_letter_code
_entity_poly.pdbx_strand_id
1 'polypeptide(L)'
;MVKDSDEIYMKRCLQLALMAEGNTFPNPMVGAVIVHRGKIIGEGYHHKAGLPHAEPNAIYSVKDQSLLKDSTLYVSLEPCSHYGKTPPCAKLIIDKQIPRVVIACLDPNPLVSGRGVKMLQEAGIEVKTGVLESEARRLNRRFITFQEKHRPYVILKWAQTADGFIDIAREDIGSGPIKISNGVTKTLNHQLRSTEGAIMVATRTALLDNPHLTTSKWSGNNPVRVVLDRRGIIPETNKIFDNRATTLVFTTKEGAEKHLIQRSNYLNQNKIKSIPETDKDLFFEKGNGIKKLFENDNIEYITIDFETNIVKQILDNLYHYNIQSVIIEGGSMWLNTVINSGLWDEARIETSKSIINTGIKAPFIDGIEIKSEIIGDNIIRILAPKK
;
A
#
# COMPACT_ATOMS: atom_id res chain seq x y z
N MET A 1 -23.56 -11.55 -27.58
CA MET A 1 -23.94 -11.75 -26.17
C MET A 1 -24.45 -10.42 -25.64
N VAL A 2 -25.70 -10.33 -25.19
CA VAL A 2 -26.21 -9.14 -24.48
C VAL A 2 -25.42 -9.07 -23.17
N LYS A 3 -24.59 -8.03 -22.97
CA LYS A 3 -23.92 -7.81 -21.70
C LYS A 3 -24.96 -7.74 -20.59
N ASP A 4 -24.79 -8.52 -19.54
CA ASP A 4 -25.65 -8.43 -18.35
C ASP A 4 -25.65 -6.96 -17.89
N SER A 5 -26.81 -6.37 -17.73
CA SER A 5 -26.95 -4.96 -17.33
C SER A 5 -26.30 -4.69 -15.99
N ASP A 6 -26.26 -5.70 -15.10
CA ASP A 6 -25.59 -5.60 -13.79
C ASP A 6 -24.08 -5.37 -13.91
N GLU A 7 -23.41 -5.99 -14.92
CA GLU A 7 -21.98 -5.75 -15.15
C GLU A 7 -21.67 -4.31 -15.58
N ILE A 8 -22.57 -3.67 -16.34
CA ILE A 8 -22.36 -2.28 -16.79
C ILE A 8 -22.31 -1.34 -15.60
N TYR A 9 -23.29 -1.45 -14.70
CA TYR A 9 -23.36 -0.62 -13.49
C TYR A 9 -22.27 -0.97 -12.48
N MET A 10 -21.92 -2.25 -12.36
CA MET A 10 -20.82 -2.66 -11.51
C MET A 10 -19.46 -2.15 -12.02
N LYS A 11 -19.22 -2.10 -13.33
CA LYS A 11 -18.04 -1.44 -13.90
C LYS A 11 -17.96 0.03 -13.51
N ARG A 12 -19.14 0.71 -13.47
CA ARG A 12 -19.18 2.10 -13.01
C ARG A 12 -18.83 2.21 -11.53
N CYS A 13 -19.30 1.29 -10.67
CA CYS A 13 -18.88 1.23 -9.26
C CYS A 13 -17.36 1.09 -9.12
N LEU A 14 -16.75 0.19 -9.90
CA LEU A 14 -15.29 -0.01 -9.89
C LEU A 14 -14.50 1.24 -10.36
N GLN A 15 -15.00 1.94 -11.38
CA GLN A 15 -14.41 3.21 -11.83
C GLN A 15 -14.46 4.29 -10.75
N LEU A 16 -15.60 4.41 -10.06
CA LEU A 16 -15.76 5.35 -8.95
C LEU A 16 -14.82 5.00 -7.78
N ALA A 17 -14.75 3.72 -7.41
CA ALA A 17 -13.85 3.25 -6.36
C ALA A 17 -12.38 3.60 -6.65
N LEU A 18 -11.93 3.47 -7.91
CA LEU A 18 -10.57 3.78 -8.34
C LEU A 18 -10.20 5.25 -8.16
N MET A 19 -11.18 6.18 -8.16
CA MET A 19 -10.93 7.61 -7.94
C MET A 19 -10.33 7.91 -6.54
N ALA A 20 -10.46 6.98 -5.60
CA ALA A 20 -9.93 7.09 -4.25
C ALA A 20 -8.55 6.42 -4.06
N GLU A 21 -7.90 5.96 -5.12
CA GLU A 21 -6.62 5.25 -5.02
C GLU A 21 -5.57 6.08 -4.25
N GLY A 22 -4.93 5.45 -3.26
CA GLY A 22 -3.94 6.09 -2.37
C GLY A 22 -4.52 6.92 -1.21
N ASN A 23 -5.85 7.09 -1.09
CA ASN A 23 -6.46 7.95 -0.07
C ASN A 23 -7.29 7.20 0.98
N THR A 24 -7.71 5.97 0.72
CA THR A 24 -8.66 5.27 1.61
C THR A 24 -8.02 4.50 2.74
N PHE A 25 -6.71 4.27 2.72
CA PHE A 25 -6.04 3.46 3.76
C PHE A 25 -6.41 3.92 5.18
N PRO A 26 -6.72 3.01 6.12
CA PRO A 26 -6.72 1.54 5.99
C PRO A 26 -8.01 0.92 5.39
N ASN A 27 -8.99 1.73 4.96
CA ASN A 27 -10.24 1.25 4.40
C ASN A 27 -10.08 0.79 2.93
N PRO A 28 -10.98 -0.10 2.43
CA PRO A 28 -11.02 -0.47 1.02
C PRO A 28 -11.49 0.68 0.14
N MET A 29 -11.15 0.61 -1.14
CA MET A 29 -11.75 1.45 -2.18
C MET A 29 -13.12 0.89 -2.54
N VAL A 30 -14.18 1.68 -2.34
CA VAL A 30 -15.57 1.29 -2.61
C VAL A 30 -16.25 2.35 -3.45
N GLY A 31 -17.01 1.90 -4.46
CA GLY A 31 -17.89 2.73 -5.26
C GLY A 31 -19.29 2.15 -5.28
N ALA A 32 -20.29 3.03 -5.37
CA ALA A 32 -21.70 2.67 -5.38
C ALA A 32 -22.48 3.49 -6.40
N VAL A 33 -23.49 2.87 -7.00
CA VAL A 33 -24.36 3.47 -8.02
C VAL A 33 -25.82 3.10 -7.75
N ILE A 34 -26.72 4.09 -7.83
CA ILE A 34 -28.17 3.89 -7.74
C ILE A 34 -28.77 3.95 -9.14
N VAL A 35 -29.52 2.92 -9.50
CA VAL A 35 -30.15 2.80 -10.83
C VAL A 35 -31.65 2.69 -10.68
N HIS A 36 -32.38 3.58 -11.36
CA HIS A 36 -33.84 3.55 -11.50
C HIS A 36 -34.24 3.44 -12.98
N ARG A 37 -35.01 2.40 -13.31
CA ARG A 37 -35.49 2.16 -14.69
C ARG A 37 -34.40 2.26 -15.77
N GLY A 38 -33.22 1.64 -15.49
CA GLY A 38 -32.08 1.60 -16.41
C GLY A 38 -31.25 2.90 -16.47
N LYS A 39 -31.55 3.91 -15.66
CA LYS A 39 -30.80 5.17 -15.59
C LYS A 39 -30.08 5.29 -14.24
N ILE A 40 -28.83 5.71 -14.26
CA ILE A 40 -28.10 6.09 -13.06
C ILE A 40 -28.69 7.40 -12.53
N ILE A 41 -29.16 7.41 -11.28
CA ILE A 41 -29.74 8.57 -10.61
C ILE A 41 -28.93 9.05 -9.42
N GLY A 42 -27.97 8.24 -8.95
CA GLY A 42 -27.02 8.58 -7.89
C GLY A 42 -25.73 7.80 -7.99
N GLU A 43 -24.63 8.43 -7.62
CA GLU A 43 -23.29 7.84 -7.61
C GLU A 43 -22.51 8.32 -6.40
N GLY A 44 -21.63 7.46 -5.89
CA GLY A 44 -20.75 7.79 -4.79
C GLY A 44 -19.58 6.84 -4.65
N TYR A 45 -18.53 7.27 -3.98
CA TYR A 45 -17.41 6.44 -3.62
C TYR A 45 -16.86 6.86 -2.25
N HIS A 46 -16.10 5.99 -1.61
CA HIS A 46 -15.43 6.28 -0.36
C HIS A 46 -14.18 7.14 -0.63
N HIS A 47 -14.23 8.42 -0.28
CA HIS A 47 -13.18 9.38 -0.65
C HIS A 47 -11.90 9.20 0.17
N LYS A 48 -12.05 8.99 1.49
CA LYS A 48 -10.93 8.95 2.43
C LYS A 48 -11.36 8.29 3.74
N ALA A 49 -10.44 7.61 4.43
CA ALA A 49 -10.68 7.07 5.77
C ALA A 49 -11.23 8.13 6.73
N GLY A 50 -12.28 7.75 7.47
CA GLY A 50 -13.00 8.65 8.39
C GLY A 50 -14.13 9.48 7.76
N LEU A 51 -14.24 9.52 6.43
CA LEU A 51 -15.38 10.13 5.71
C LEU A 51 -16.47 9.08 5.42
N PRO A 52 -17.68 9.51 4.95
CA PRO A 52 -18.77 8.61 4.61
C PRO A 52 -18.35 7.53 3.59
N HIS A 53 -18.96 6.36 3.70
CA HIS A 53 -18.79 5.26 2.75
C HIS A 53 -19.42 5.56 1.39
N ALA A 54 -19.23 4.66 0.41
CA ALA A 54 -19.75 4.84 -0.95
C ALA A 54 -21.27 4.84 -1.00
N GLU A 55 -21.91 3.96 -0.23
CA GLU A 55 -23.37 3.79 -0.21
C GLU A 55 -24.09 5.07 0.27
N PRO A 56 -23.78 5.68 1.43
CA PRO A 56 -24.39 6.95 1.79
C PRO A 56 -24.08 8.05 0.78
N ASN A 57 -22.87 8.13 0.22
CA ASN A 57 -22.55 9.11 -0.80
C ASN A 57 -23.43 8.94 -2.06
N ALA A 58 -23.66 7.70 -2.53
CA ALA A 58 -24.52 7.41 -3.66
C ALA A 58 -25.99 7.72 -3.34
N ILE A 59 -26.50 7.27 -2.19
CA ILE A 59 -27.89 7.45 -1.77
C ILE A 59 -28.23 8.94 -1.64
N TYR A 60 -27.38 9.72 -0.97
CA TYR A 60 -27.65 11.14 -0.76
C TYR A 60 -27.40 12.02 -2.00
N SER A 61 -26.73 11.48 -3.03
CA SER A 61 -26.59 12.16 -4.32
C SER A 61 -27.88 12.12 -5.19
N VAL A 62 -28.81 11.22 -4.87
CA VAL A 62 -30.10 11.12 -5.56
C VAL A 62 -30.96 12.33 -5.24
N LYS A 63 -31.37 13.10 -6.27
CA LYS A 63 -32.16 14.34 -6.08
C LYS A 63 -33.57 14.05 -5.56
N ASP A 64 -34.26 13.09 -6.15
CA ASP A 64 -35.58 12.65 -5.73
C ASP A 64 -35.48 11.34 -4.95
N GLN A 65 -35.47 11.46 -3.63
CA GLN A 65 -35.31 10.32 -2.71
C GLN A 65 -36.47 9.31 -2.77
N SER A 66 -37.63 9.72 -3.31
CA SER A 66 -38.80 8.82 -3.46
C SER A 66 -38.52 7.68 -4.45
N LEU A 67 -37.64 7.90 -5.44
CA LEU A 67 -37.25 6.91 -6.44
C LEU A 67 -36.45 5.74 -5.89
N LEU A 68 -35.87 5.88 -4.69
CA LEU A 68 -35.06 4.82 -4.08
C LEU A 68 -35.84 3.52 -3.87
N LYS A 69 -37.15 3.61 -3.61
CA LYS A 69 -38.06 2.46 -3.38
C LYS A 69 -38.28 1.59 -4.61
N ASP A 70 -37.95 2.10 -5.80
CA ASP A 70 -38.06 1.40 -7.08
C ASP A 70 -36.69 1.28 -7.78
N SER A 71 -35.59 1.39 -7.02
CA SER A 71 -34.22 1.44 -7.54
C SER A 71 -33.42 0.21 -7.14
N THR A 72 -32.32 -0.02 -7.86
CA THR A 72 -31.28 -0.99 -7.52
C THR A 72 -30.01 -0.27 -7.09
N LEU A 73 -29.45 -0.65 -5.95
CA LEU A 73 -28.12 -0.24 -5.53
C LEU A 73 -27.08 -1.26 -6.03
N TYR A 74 -26.06 -0.76 -6.69
CA TYR A 74 -24.84 -1.50 -7.03
C TYR A 74 -23.71 -1.02 -6.14
N VAL A 75 -22.92 -1.94 -5.59
CA VAL A 75 -21.78 -1.60 -4.73
C VAL A 75 -20.65 -2.59 -4.93
N SER A 76 -19.40 -2.08 -4.99
CA SER A 76 -18.22 -2.90 -5.33
C SER A 76 -17.72 -3.80 -4.18
N LEU A 77 -18.21 -3.59 -2.96
CA LEU A 77 -17.89 -4.41 -1.78
C LEU A 77 -19.14 -4.55 -0.90
N GLU A 78 -19.24 -5.62 -0.14
CA GLU A 78 -20.33 -5.86 0.80
C GLU A 78 -20.60 -4.67 1.72
N PRO A 79 -21.85 -4.16 1.83
CA PRO A 79 -22.21 -3.10 2.77
C PRO A 79 -21.94 -3.51 4.21
N CYS A 80 -21.30 -2.64 4.98
CA CYS A 80 -20.97 -2.93 6.37
C CYS A 80 -22.22 -3.14 7.24
N SER A 81 -22.11 -4.07 8.23
CA SER A 81 -23.19 -4.48 9.15
C SER A 81 -22.96 -4.09 10.60
N HIS A 82 -21.77 -3.61 10.95
CA HIS A 82 -21.42 -3.27 12.33
C HIS A 82 -21.62 -1.77 12.60
N TYR A 83 -22.04 -1.46 13.84
CA TYR A 83 -22.11 -0.09 14.32
C TYR A 83 -20.71 0.43 14.64
N GLY A 84 -20.33 1.50 13.97
CA GLY A 84 -19.13 2.26 14.25
C GLY A 84 -19.48 3.64 14.79
N LYS A 85 -18.84 4.70 14.24
CA LYS A 85 -19.22 6.10 14.51
C LYS A 85 -20.58 6.48 13.91
N THR A 86 -21.01 5.75 12.88
CA THR A 86 -22.28 5.91 12.17
C THR A 86 -23.00 4.56 12.09
N PRO A 87 -24.33 4.55 11.88
CA PRO A 87 -25.05 3.31 11.59
C PRO A 87 -24.48 2.58 10.38
N PRO A 88 -24.57 1.25 10.31
CA PRO A 88 -24.04 0.47 9.20
C PRO A 88 -24.77 0.80 7.88
N CYS A 89 -24.03 0.66 6.75
CA CYS A 89 -24.59 0.91 5.42
C CYS A 89 -25.76 -0.01 5.09
N ALA A 90 -25.73 -1.27 5.51
CA ALA A 90 -26.85 -2.20 5.37
C ALA A 90 -28.14 -1.66 6.01
N LYS A 91 -28.05 -1.06 7.23
CA LYS A 91 -29.19 -0.43 7.90
C LYS A 91 -29.72 0.78 7.11
N LEU A 92 -28.84 1.64 6.59
CA LEU A 92 -29.22 2.76 5.76
C LEU A 92 -29.98 2.31 4.51
N ILE A 93 -29.52 1.26 3.82
CA ILE A 93 -30.18 0.69 2.64
C ILE A 93 -31.59 0.23 2.99
N ILE A 94 -31.75 -0.48 4.12
CA ILE A 94 -33.06 -0.93 4.63
C ILE A 94 -33.98 0.25 4.94
N ASP A 95 -33.49 1.27 5.65
CA ASP A 95 -34.28 2.45 6.02
C ASP A 95 -34.73 3.26 4.82
N LYS A 96 -33.96 3.25 3.74
CA LYS A 96 -34.29 3.87 2.46
C LYS A 96 -35.21 2.99 1.59
N GLN A 97 -35.52 1.77 2.02
CA GLN A 97 -36.42 0.84 1.36
C GLN A 97 -35.97 0.52 -0.09
N ILE A 98 -34.64 0.40 -0.31
CA ILE A 98 -34.11 0.01 -1.62
C ILE A 98 -34.38 -1.50 -1.82
N PRO A 99 -35.16 -1.91 -2.83
CA PRO A 99 -35.65 -3.30 -2.92
C PRO A 99 -34.62 -4.30 -3.41
N ARG A 100 -33.54 -3.85 -4.10
CA ARG A 100 -32.54 -4.71 -4.71
C ARG A 100 -31.13 -4.16 -4.51
N VAL A 101 -30.19 -5.06 -4.15
CA VAL A 101 -28.75 -4.74 -4.00
C VAL A 101 -27.91 -5.74 -4.79
N VAL A 102 -26.99 -5.22 -5.59
CA VAL A 102 -26.02 -6.02 -6.36
C VAL A 102 -24.61 -5.71 -5.83
N ILE A 103 -23.90 -6.75 -5.41
CA ILE A 103 -22.60 -6.67 -4.74
C ILE A 103 -21.55 -7.36 -5.60
N ALA A 104 -20.37 -6.73 -5.80
CA ALA A 104 -19.30 -7.35 -6.55
C ALA A 104 -18.61 -8.46 -5.75
N CYS A 105 -18.11 -8.17 -4.56
CA CYS A 105 -17.50 -9.19 -3.69
C CYS A 105 -17.89 -9.00 -2.22
N LEU A 106 -17.82 -10.10 -1.46
CA LEU A 106 -18.01 -10.07 -0.02
C LEU A 106 -16.81 -9.42 0.69
N ASP A 107 -17.02 -8.96 1.91
CA ASP A 107 -15.93 -8.46 2.75
C ASP A 107 -14.96 -9.62 3.06
N PRO A 108 -13.64 -9.47 2.85
CA PRO A 108 -12.67 -10.52 3.13
C PRO A 108 -12.46 -10.80 4.62
N ASN A 109 -12.92 -9.92 5.52
CA ASN A 109 -12.81 -10.13 6.96
C ASN A 109 -13.83 -11.19 7.40
N PRO A 110 -13.39 -12.38 7.93
CA PRO A 110 -14.29 -13.45 8.34
C PRO A 110 -15.32 -13.05 9.42
N LEU A 111 -15.01 -12.00 10.20
CA LEU A 111 -15.91 -11.48 11.22
C LEU A 111 -17.04 -10.61 10.64
N VAL A 112 -16.94 -10.20 9.36
CA VAL A 112 -17.89 -9.31 8.69
C VAL A 112 -18.56 -10.00 7.49
N SER A 113 -17.82 -10.87 6.81
CA SER A 113 -18.23 -11.56 5.58
C SER A 113 -19.62 -12.20 5.69
N GLY A 114 -20.49 -11.82 4.76
CA GLY A 114 -21.87 -12.34 4.67
C GLY A 114 -22.87 -11.73 5.65
N ARG A 115 -22.44 -10.96 6.66
CA ARG A 115 -23.35 -10.38 7.67
C ARG A 115 -24.19 -9.24 7.10
N GLY A 116 -23.59 -8.40 6.24
CA GLY A 116 -24.30 -7.34 5.53
C GLY A 116 -25.32 -7.91 4.57
N VAL A 117 -24.94 -8.93 3.80
CA VAL A 117 -25.83 -9.68 2.91
C VAL A 117 -27.01 -10.29 3.69
N LYS A 118 -26.72 -10.98 4.78
CA LYS A 118 -27.76 -11.59 5.63
C LYS A 118 -28.74 -10.56 6.17
N MET A 119 -28.25 -9.44 6.69
CA MET A 119 -29.07 -8.36 7.23
C MET A 119 -30.02 -7.77 6.16
N LEU A 120 -29.55 -7.61 4.93
CA LEU A 120 -30.38 -7.13 3.80
C LEU A 120 -31.43 -8.17 3.42
N GLN A 121 -31.08 -9.45 3.33
CA GLN A 121 -32.00 -10.55 2.99
C GLN A 121 -33.09 -10.75 4.05
N GLU A 122 -32.74 -10.68 5.33
CA GLU A 122 -33.69 -10.76 6.45
C GLU A 122 -34.69 -9.59 6.45
N ALA A 123 -34.32 -8.45 5.87
CA ALA A 123 -35.22 -7.31 5.66
C ALA A 123 -36.05 -7.41 4.36
N GLY A 124 -35.99 -8.54 3.64
CA GLY A 124 -36.75 -8.77 2.40
C GLY A 124 -36.15 -8.14 1.14
N ILE A 125 -34.90 -7.69 1.19
CA ILE A 125 -34.21 -7.09 0.03
C ILE A 125 -33.62 -8.20 -0.85
N GLU A 126 -33.83 -8.12 -2.18
CA GLU A 126 -33.17 -9.00 -3.15
C GLU A 126 -31.68 -8.69 -3.20
N VAL A 127 -30.83 -9.69 -2.94
CA VAL A 127 -29.35 -9.52 -2.97
C VAL A 127 -28.74 -10.47 -3.98
N LYS A 128 -28.01 -9.90 -4.97
CA LYS A 128 -27.16 -10.63 -5.93
C LYS A 128 -25.68 -10.34 -5.62
N THR A 129 -24.86 -11.38 -5.50
CA THR A 129 -23.41 -11.26 -5.23
C THR A 129 -22.59 -11.81 -6.39
N GLY A 130 -21.28 -11.47 -6.45
CA GLY A 130 -20.33 -12.07 -7.39
C GLY A 130 -20.27 -11.38 -8.77
N VAL A 131 -20.90 -10.21 -8.94
CA VAL A 131 -20.87 -9.49 -10.24
C VAL A 131 -19.54 -8.76 -10.39
N LEU A 132 -18.69 -9.22 -11.32
CA LEU A 132 -17.30 -8.75 -11.52
C LEU A 132 -16.42 -8.90 -10.25
N GLU A 133 -16.59 -10.02 -9.55
CA GLU A 133 -15.87 -10.29 -8.30
C GLU A 133 -14.34 -10.25 -8.49
N SER A 134 -13.84 -10.86 -9.55
CA SER A 134 -12.40 -10.91 -9.84
C SER A 134 -11.79 -9.51 -10.01
N GLU A 135 -12.51 -8.61 -10.68
CA GLU A 135 -12.11 -7.21 -10.87
C GLU A 135 -12.16 -6.42 -9.56
N ALA A 136 -13.22 -6.62 -8.76
CA ALA A 136 -13.36 -5.99 -7.45
C ALA A 136 -12.26 -6.43 -6.47
N ARG A 137 -11.95 -7.74 -6.43
CA ARG A 137 -10.85 -8.29 -5.64
C ARG A 137 -9.49 -7.76 -6.13
N ARG A 138 -9.29 -7.67 -7.44
CA ARG A 138 -8.05 -7.10 -8.01
C ARG A 138 -7.89 -5.62 -7.65
N LEU A 139 -8.97 -4.83 -7.68
CA LEU A 139 -8.96 -3.43 -7.27
C LEU A 139 -8.51 -3.30 -5.81
N ASN A 140 -9.09 -4.10 -4.92
CA ASN A 140 -8.84 -4.08 -3.47
C ASN A 140 -7.77 -5.10 -3.00
N ARG A 141 -6.87 -5.57 -3.89
CA ARG A 141 -5.90 -6.64 -3.57
C ARG A 141 -5.03 -6.34 -2.35
N ARG A 142 -4.71 -5.07 -2.09
CA ARG A 142 -3.93 -4.66 -0.91
C ARG A 142 -4.72 -4.89 0.39
N PHE A 143 -5.93 -4.37 0.43
CA PHE A 143 -6.85 -4.57 1.54
C PHE A 143 -7.16 -6.07 1.77
N ILE A 144 -7.45 -6.80 0.69
CA ILE A 144 -7.78 -8.23 0.75
C ILE A 144 -6.58 -9.05 1.26
N THR A 145 -5.37 -8.82 0.72
CA THR A 145 -4.16 -9.49 1.21
C THR A 145 -3.93 -9.20 2.70
N PHE A 146 -4.12 -7.97 3.12
CA PHE A 146 -3.96 -7.57 4.51
C PHE A 146 -4.94 -8.28 5.44
N GLN A 147 -6.22 -8.41 5.04
CA GLN A 147 -7.24 -9.08 5.82
C GLN A 147 -7.10 -10.63 5.82
N GLU A 148 -6.81 -11.22 4.66
CA GLU A 148 -6.76 -12.69 4.51
C GLU A 148 -5.42 -13.29 4.94
N LYS A 149 -4.29 -12.59 4.65
CA LYS A 149 -2.93 -13.11 4.89
C LYS A 149 -2.23 -12.49 6.09
N HIS A 150 -2.84 -11.51 6.75
CA HIS A 150 -2.32 -10.81 7.93
C HIS A 150 -0.91 -10.23 7.69
N ARG A 151 -0.68 -9.70 6.48
CA ARG A 151 0.54 -9.02 6.06
C ARG A 151 0.25 -7.99 4.97
N PRO A 152 1.16 -7.02 4.74
CA PRO A 152 1.08 -6.15 3.58
C PRO A 152 1.08 -6.90 2.24
N TYR A 153 0.48 -6.29 1.23
CA TYR A 153 0.71 -6.64 -0.19
C TYR A 153 2.12 -6.19 -0.57
N VAL A 154 2.97 -7.12 -1.02
CA VAL A 154 4.39 -6.88 -1.28
C VAL A 154 4.65 -6.70 -2.76
N ILE A 155 5.15 -5.52 -3.13
CA ILE A 155 5.55 -5.17 -4.50
C ILE A 155 7.08 -5.11 -4.56
N LEU A 156 7.69 -6.03 -5.26
CA LEU A 156 9.11 -5.95 -5.61
C LEU A 156 9.29 -5.00 -6.79
N LYS A 157 10.25 -4.08 -6.75
CA LYS A 157 10.46 -3.16 -7.85
C LYS A 157 11.93 -2.87 -8.06
N TRP A 158 12.40 -3.03 -9.30
CA TRP A 158 13.73 -2.63 -9.71
C TRP A 158 13.77 -2.19 -11.17
N ALA A 159 14.84 -1.50 -11.53
CA ALA A 159 15.20 -1.19 -12.91
C ALA A 159 16.50 -1.92 -13.26
N GLN A 160 16.59 -2.41 -14.48
CA GLN A 160 17.76 -3.14 -14.99
C GLN A 160 18.12 -2.73 -16.44
N THR A 161 19.35 -2.95 -16.80
CA THR A 161 19.83 -2.84 -18.18
C THR A 161 19.36 -4.00 -19.03
N ALA A 162 19.51 -3.90 -20.37
CA ALA A 162 19.15 -4.99 -21.29
C ALA A 162 19.92 -6.29 -21.03
N ASP A 163 21.16 -6.17 -20.56
CA ASP A 163 22.05 -7.28 -20.19
C ASP A 163 21.93 -7.70 -18.70
N GLY A 164 20.89 -7.20 -17.99
CA GLY A 164 20.45 -7.72 -16.69
C GLY A 164 21.24 -7.21 -15.49
N PHE A 165 21.71 -5.98 -15.48
CA PHE A 165 22.35 -5.36 -14.32
C PHE A 165 21.51 -4.23 -13.75
N ILE A 166 21.51 -4.09 -12.42
CA ILE A 166 20.79 -3.02 -11.71
C ILE A 166 21.69 -1.81 -11.42
N ASP A 167 23.00 -1.99 -11.36
CA ASP A 167 23.99 -0.96 -11.12
C ASP A 167 25.40 -1.42 -11.50
N ILE A 168 26.34 -0.48 -11.58
CA ILE A 168 27.78 -0.80 -11.59
C ILE A 168 28.25 -1.18 -10.17
N ALA A 169 29.39 -1.84 -10.05
CA ALA A 169 30.03 -2.07 -8.75
C ALA A 169 30.61 -0.74 -8.25
N ARG A 170 29.93 -0.10 -7.29
CA ARG A 170 30.38 1.15 -6.66
C ARG A 170 31.01 0.85 -5.31
N GLU A 171 32.20 1.37 -5.08
CA GLU A 171 32.88 1.38 -3.79
C GLU A 171 32.65 2.69 -3.03
N ASP A 172 32.44 3.79 -3.75
CA ASP A 172 32.31 5.15 -3.21
C ASP A 172 30.86 5.67 -3.19
N ILE A 173 30.52 6.39 -2.12
CA ILE A 173 29.25 7.11 -1.95
C ILE A 173 29.11 8.26 -2.99
N GLY A 174 30.22 8.73 -3.60
CA GLY A 174 30.25 9.87 -4.50
C GLY A 174 29.81 9.59 -5.94
N SER A 175 29.92 8.37 -6.42
CA SER A 175 29.42 7.97 -7.74
C SER A 175 27.96 7.61 -7.68
N GLY A 176 27.08 8.48 -8.23
CA GLY A 176 25.63 8.19 -8.26
C GLY A 176 25.29 6.92 -9.03
N PRO A 177 24.06 6.36 -8.86
CA PRO A 177 23.63 5.16 -9.58
C PRO A 177 23.55 5.39 -11.08
N ILE A 178 23.70 4.32 -11.88
CA ILE A 178 23.48 4.40 -13.32
C ILE A 178 22.03 4.82 -13.61
N LYS A 179 21.86 5.59 -14.67
CA LYS A 179 20.53 6.07 -15.10
C LYS A 179 19.87 5.03 -16.00
N ILE A 180 19.06 4.16 -15.42
CA ILE A 180 18.27 3.15 -16.14
C ILE A 180 16.90 3.73 -16.52
N SER A 181 16.19 4.31 -15.53
CA SER A 181 14.86 4.88 -15.73
C SER A 181 14.90 6.20 -16.51
N ASN A 182 13.98 6.34 -17.48
CA ASN A 182 13.76 7.59 -18.21
C ASN A 182 12.87 8.57 -17.43
N GLY A 183 12.57 9.75 -18.00
CA GLY A 183 11.76 10.78 -17.35
C GLY A 183 10.35 10.34 -17.03
N VAL A 184 9.71 9.61 -17.95
CA VAL A 184 8.32 9.14 -17.80
C VAL A 184 8.26 8.04 -16.76
N THR A 185 9.14 7.03 -16.83
CA THR A 185 9.15 5.91 -15.87
C THR A 185 9.48 6.38 -14.45
N LYS A 186 10.33 7.42 -14.30
CA LYS A 186 10.54 8.08 -13.00
C LYS A 186 9.25 8.70 -12.45
N THR A 187 8.46 9.37 -13.29
CA THR A 187 7.16 9.94 -12.86
C THR A 187 6.20 8.84 -12.44
N LEU A 188 6.11 7.74 -13.20
CA LEU A 188 5.29 6.57 -12.85
C LEU A 188 5.74 5.90 -11.54
N ASN A 189 7.04 5.88 -11.26
CA ASN A 189 7.55 5.39 -9.97
C ASN A 189 7.07 6.27 -8.81
N HIS A 190 7.00 7.60 -8.98
CA HIS A 190 6.46 8.49 -7.97
C HIS A 190 4.93 8.38 -7.85
N GLN A 191 4.22 8.13 -8.95
CA GLN A 191 2.80 7.78 -8.92
C GLN A 191 2.57 6.50 -8.09
N LEU A 192 3.34 5.44 -8.33
CA LEU A 192 3.26 4.21 -7.54
C LEU A 192 3.51 4.48 -6.05
N ARG A 193 4.52 5.29 -5.70
CA ARG A 193 4.80 5.66 -4.30
C ARG A 193 3.63 6.40 -3.65
N SER A 194 2.89 7.23 -4.41
CA SER A 194 1.75 7.97 -3.86
C SER A 194 0.54 7.10 -3.53
N THR A 195 0.50 5.88 -4.06
CA THR A 195 -0.63 4.94 -3.89
C THR A 195 -0.32 3.78 -2.95
N GLU A 196 0.94 3.63 -2.51
CA GLU A 196 1.35 2.54 -1.62
C GLU A 196 1.58 3.02 -0.18
N GLY A 197 1.35 2.13 0.80
CA GLY A 197 1.47 2.45 2.22
C GLY A 197 2.92 2.66 2.68
N ALA A 198 3.87 1.88 2.13
CA ALA A 198 5.28 1.99 2.49
C ALA A 198 6.22 1.75 1.30
N ILE A 199 7.47 2.22 1.44
CA ILE A 199 8.59 1.93 0.55
C ILE A 199 9.81 1.51 1.36
N MET A 200 10.46 0.43 0.96
CA MET A 200 11.56 -0.18 1.69
C MET A 200 12.84 -0.27 0.88
N VAL A 201 13.96 0.05 1.54
CA VAL A 201 15.34 -0.19 1.04
C VAL A 201 16.20 -0.82 2.13
N ALA A 202 17.30 -1.50 1.72
CA ALA A 202 18.29 -2.00 2.66
C ALA A 202 19.46 -1.02 2.83
N THR A 203 20.32 -1.26 3.83
CA THR A 203 21.46 -0.42 4.26
C THR A 203 22.30 0.06 3.10
N ARG A 204 22.74 -0.84 2.18
CA ARG A 204 23.64 -0.47 1.09
C ARG A 204 23.01 0.56 0.14
N THR A 205 21.75 0.37 -0.21
CA THR A 205 21.00 1.33 -1.07
C THR A 205 20.84 2.67 -0.36
N ALA A 206 20.51 2.67 0.94
CA ALA A 206 20.40 3.89 1.71
C ALA A 206 21.74 4.66 1.77
N LEU A 207 22.87 3.96 1.95
CA LEU A 207 24.21 4.56 2.00
C LEU A 207 24.66 5.10 0.64
N LEU A 208 24.56 4.29 -0.42
CA LEU A 208 25.12 4.62 -1.73
C LEU A 208 24.28 5.63 -2.51
N ASP A 209 22.95 5.53 -2.44
CA ASP A 209 22.04 6.36 -3.24
C ASP A 209 21.49 7.55 -2.46
N ASN A 210 21.59 7.51 -1.12
CA ASN A 210 21.04 8.55 -0.23
C ASN A 210 19.65 9.04 -0.67
N PRO A 211 18.66 8.16 -0.82
CA PRO A 211 17.40 8.48 -1.45
C PRO A 211 16.45 9.16 -0.47
N HIS A 212 15.59 10.06 -0.95
CA HIS A 212 14.50 10.62 -0.14
C HIS A 212 13.35 9.64 0.09
N LEU A 213 13.10 8.71 -0.82
CA LEU A 213 11.97 7.78 -0.82
C LEU A 213 10.58 8.46 -0.72
N THR A 214 10.49 9.71 -1.10
CA THR A 214 9.25 10.51 -1.08
C THR A 214 8.62 10.62 -2.46
N THR A 215 7.39 11.12 -2.50
CA THR A 215 6.62 11.40 -3.70
C THR A 215 6.86 12.85 -4.11
N SER A 216 7.84 13.12 -5.00
CA SER A 216 8.22 14.49 -5.40
C SER A 216 7.89 14.84 -6.87
N LYS A 217 7.60 13.84 -7.72
CA LYS A 217 7.27 14.01 -9.14
C LYS A 217 5.83 13.64 -9.48
N TRP A 218 5.00 13.46 -8.47
CA TRP A 218 3.58 13.16 -8.57
C TRP A 218 2.86 13.76 -7.37
N SER A 219 1.60 14.14 -7.53
CA SER A 219 0.76 14.57 -6.42
C SER A 219 0.31 13.38 -5.58
N GLY A 220 0.16 13.54 -4.28
CA GLY A 220 -0.32 12.51 -3.37
C GLY A 220 0.51 12.39 -2.09
N ASN A 221 0.22 11.38 -1.29
CA ASN A 221 0.87 11.17 0.00
C ASN A 221 2.28 10.58 -0.16
N ASN A 222 3.14 10.87 0.80
CA ASN A 222 4.39 10.13 0.93
C ASN A 222 4.12 8.76 1.57
N PRO A 223 4.73 7.67 1.07
CA PRO A 223 4.71 6.39 1.76
C PRO A 223 5.53 6.46 3.05
N VAL A 224 5.24 5.58 4.01
CA VAL A 224 6.11 5.31 5.15
C VAL A 224 7.43 4.76 4.61
N ARG A 225 8.54 5.35 5.02
CA ARG A 225 9.89 4.87 4.66
C ARG A 225 10.27 3.72 5.58
N VAL A 226 10.75 2.64 5.01
CA VAL A 226 11.21 1.46 5.75
C VAL A 226 12.66 1.19 5.39
N VAL A 227 13.50 1.03 6.39
CA VAL A 227 14.94 0.82 6.19
C VAL A 227 15.39 -0.38 7.00
N LEU A 228 16.16 -1.27 6.37
CA LEU A 228 16.84 -2.37 7.04
C LEU A 228 18.29 -1.94 7.33
N ASP A 229 18.64 -1.73 8.59
CA ASP A 229 19.99 -1.37 9.00
C ASP A 229 20.46 -2.17 10.22
N ARG A 230 20.87 -3.42 9.99
CA ARG A 230 21.29 -4.36 11.04
C ARG A 230 22.28 -3.76 12.05
N ARG A 231 23.24 -2.96 11.58
CA ARG A 231 24.39 -2.49 12.37
C ARG A 231 24.28 -1.06 12.87
N GLY A 232 23.23 -0.33 12.51
CA GLY A 232 23.09 1.10 12.86
C GLY A 232 24.19 1.96 12.26
N ILE A 233 24.48 1.78 10.95
CA ILE A 233 25.59 2.47 10.27
C ILE A 233 25.16 3.54 9.28
N ILE A 234 23.86 3.68 9.03
CA ILE A 234 23.35 4.76 8.18
C ILE A 234 23.46 6.08 8.95
N PRO A 235 24.18 7.08 8.44
CA PRO A 235 24.38 8.33 9.17
C PRO A 235 23.10 9.18 9.25
N GLU A 236 22.92 9.92 10.33
CA GLU A 236 21.76 10.80 10.56
C GLU A 236 21.59 11.91 9.50
N THR A 237 22.65 12.23 8.78
CA THR A 237 22.61 13.16 7.63
C THR A 237 21.99 12.55 6.38
N ASN A 238 21.65 11.25 6.39
CA ASN A 238 21.01 10.60 5.27
C ASN A 238 19.58 11.14 5.08
N LYS A 239 19.20 11.35 3.83
CA LYS A 239 17.91 11.97 3.47
C LYS A 239 16.67 11.18 3.91
N ILE A 240 16.81 9.90 4.21
CA ILE A 240 15.71 9.11 4.79
C ILE A 240 15.33 9.54 6.21
N PHE A 241 16.20 10.32 6.89
CA PHE A 241 15.98 10.85 8.25
C PHE A 241 15.56 12.33 8.27
N ASP A 242 15.16 12.91 7.13
CA ASP A 242 14.82 14.33 6.95
C ASP A 242 13.43 14.75 7.47
N ASN A 243 12.72 13.93 8.19
CA ASN A 243 11.37 14.14 8.76
C ASN A 243 10.25 14.47 7.75
N ARG A 244 10.47 14.40 6.43
CA ARG A 244 9.42 14.62 5.41
C ARG A 244 8.37 13.52 5.36
N ALA A 245 8.68 12.35 5.88
CA ALA A 245 7.78 11.22 6.02
C ALA A 245 8.19 10.37 7.23
N THR A 246 7.28 9.59 7.77
CA THR A 246 7.58 8.60 8.81
C THR A 246 8.62 7.60 8.33
N THR A 247 9.60 7.26 9.18
CA THR A 247 10.66 6.30 8.88
C THR A 247 10.70 5.21 9.94
N LEU A 248 10.56 3.97 9.53
CA LEU A 248 10.73 2.78 10.36
C LEU A 248 12.08 2.14 10.06
N VAL A 249 12.93 2.01 11.07
CA VAL A 249 14.29 1.43 10.95
C VAL A 249 14.30 0.07 11.61
N PHE A 250 14.42 -0.99 10.83
CA PHE A 250 14.56 -2.36 11.32
C PHE A 250 16.04 -2.66 11.59
N THR A 251 16.37 -2.98 12.83
CA THR A 251 17.76 -3.09 13.28
C THR A 251 17.91 -4.11 14.43
N THR A 252 19.14 -4.36 14.88
CA THR A 252 19.40 -5.06 16.14
C THR A 252 19.30 -4.10 17.32
N LYS A 253 19.24 -4.62 18.56
CA LYS A 253 19.30 -3.80 19.78
C LYS A 253 20.54 -2.89 19.77
N GLU A 254 21.71 -3.44 19.47
CA GLU A 254 22.97 -2.70 19.36
C GLU A 254 22.93 -1.63 18.25
N GLY A 255 22.31 -1.96 17.09
CA GLY A 255 22.12 -1.01 16.00
C GLY A 255 21.19 0.14 16.39
N ALA A 256 20.12 -0.14 17.13
CA ALA A 256 19.24 0.89 17.66
C ALA A 256 19.97 1.83 18.62
N GLU A 257 20.75 1.30 19.56
CA GLU A 257 21.56 2.10 20.50
C GLU A 257 22.52 3.03 19.76
N LYS A 258 23.17 2.55 18.69
CA LYS A 258 24.05 3.39 17.85
C LYS A 258 23.30 4.51 17.15
N HIS A 259 22.14 4.22 16.57
CA HIS A 259 21.27 5.23 15.95
C HIS A 259 20.84 6.30 16.96
N LEU A 260 20.49 5.90 18.19
CA LEU A 260 20.11 6.80 19.25
C LEU A 260 21.21 7.80 19.59
N ILE A 261 22.44 7.31 19.75
CA ILE A 261 23.61 8.14 20.03
C ILE A 261 23.86 9.12 18.86
N GLN A 262 23.83 8.63 17.62
CA GLN A 262 24.02 9.47 16.44
C GLN A 262 22.93 10.54 16.34
N ARG A 263 21.66 10.18 16.57
CA ARG A 263 20.52 11.10 16.52
C ARG A 263 20.61 12.18 17.59
N SER A 264 20.91 11.81 18.83
CA SER A 264 21.11 12.76 19.93
C SER A 264 22.23 13.76 19.61
N ASN A 265 23.37 13.29 19.12
CA ASN A 265 24.48 14.14 18.72
C ASN A 265 24.10 15.10 17.58
N TYR A 266 23.39 14.60 16.56
CA TYR A 266 22.92 15.41 15.43
C TYR A 266 21.96 16.51 15.87
N LEU A 267 20.98 16.21 16.72
CA LEU A 267 20.00 17.16 17.24
C LEU A 267 20.68 18.23 18.11
N ASN A 268 21.60 17.85 18.98
CA ASN A 268 22.36 18.78 19.83
C ASN A 268 23.21 19.73 18.99
N GLN A 269 23.90 19.25 17.96
CA GLN A 269 24.71 20.08 17.07
C GLN A 269 23.86 21.08 16.27
N ASN A 270 22.63 20.71 15.91
CA ASN A 270 21.71 21.56 15.15
C ASN A 270 20.77 22.41 16.04
N LYS A 271 20.98 22.43 17.37
CA LYS A 271 20.16 23.18 18.36
C LYS A 271 18.66 22.83 18.30
N ILE A 272 18.32 21.61 17.92
CA ILE A 272 16.93 21.10 17.94
C ILE A 272 16.69 20.57 19.36
N LYS A 273 15.61 21.01 20.02
CA LYS A 273 15.27 20.57 21.39
C LYS A 273 15.16 19.05 21.45
N SER A 274 16.03 18.42 22.23
CA SER A 274 16.01 16.98 22.54
C SER A 274 15.30 16.74 23.89
N ILE A 275 14.80 15.52 24.10
CA ILE A 275 14.29 15.10 25.42
C ILE A 275 15.49 14.93 26.37
N PRO A 276 15.36 15.33 27.68
CA PRO A 276 16.44 15.19 28.64
C PRO A 276 16.92 13.74 28.84
N GLU A 277 18.22 13.56 29.09
CA GLU A 277 18.91 12.26 29.27
C GLU A 277 18.37 11.37 30.41
N THR A 278 17.44 11.83 31.22
CA THR A 278 17.00 11.20 32.47
C THR A 278 16.09 9.98 32.30
N ASP A 279 15.59 9.68 31.09
CA ASP A 279 14.59 8.62 30.88
C ASP A 279 15.10 7.47 29.97
N LYS A 280 16.36 7.08 30.11
CA LYS A 280 16.93 5.96 29.30
C LYS A 280 16.23 4.61 29.51
N ASP A 281 15.58 4.40 30.65
CA ASP A 281 14.85 3.16 30.98
C ASP A 281 13.42 3.08 30.41
N LEU A 282 12.87 4.21 29.91
CA LEU A 282 11.53 4.28 29.30
C LEU A 282 11.49 3.80 27.82
N PHE A 283 12.66 3.50 27.23
CA PHE A 283 12.81 3.24 25.79
C PHE A 283 12.50 1.80 25.36
N PHE A 284 12.25 0.91 26.29
CA PHE A 284 11.96 -0.50 25.98
C PHE A 284 10.60 -0.91 26.57
N GLU A 285 9.50 -0.52 25.92
CA GLU A 285 8.20 -1.16 26.22
C GLU A 285 8.22 -2.64 25.83
N LYS A 286 7.48 -3.47 26.60
CA LYS A 286 7.28 -4.90 26.34
C LYS A 286 6.65 -5.09 24.94
N GLY A 287 7.50 -5.33 23.95
CA GLY A 287 7.14 -5.51 22.55
C GLY A 287 8.27 -5.00 21.68
N ASN A 288 8.48 -5.55 20.50
CA ASN A 288 9.65 -5.41 19.63
C ASN A 288 9.90 -4.00 19.04
N GLY A 289 9.75 -2.90 19.78
CA GLY A 289 9.97 -1.58 19.19
C GLY A 289 10.23 -0.46 20.18
N ILE A 290 11.14 0.44 19.81
CA ILE A 290 11.36 1.74 20.45
C ILE A 290 10.45 2.74 19.77
N LYS A 291 9.34 3.12 20.41
CA LYS A 291 8.44 4.16 19.91
C LYS A 291 9.01 5.53 20.23
N LYS A 292 9.06 6.41 19.20
CA LYS A 292 9.32 7.86 19.24
C LYS A 292 10.25 8.34 20.36
N LEU A 293 11.50 8.57 20.04
CA LEU A 293 12.51 9.09 20.98
C LEU A 293 12.41 10.58 21.23
N PHE A 294 11.78 11.33 20.35
CA PHE A 294 11.68 12.79 20.41
C PHE A 294 10.25 13.21 20.04
N GLU A 295 9.68 14.14 20.76
CA GLU A 295 8.28 14.60 20.64
C GLU A 295 7.86 14.99 19.21
N ASN A 296 8.82 15.43 18.38
CA ASN A 296 8.62 15.88 17.00
C ASN A 296 9.30 14.98 15.96
N ASP A 297 9.75 13.79 16.33
CA ASP A 297 10.46 12.90 15.42
C ASP A 297 9.52 11.91 14.75
N ASN A 298 9.69 11.74 13.43
CA ASN A 298 8.95 10.78 12.62
C ASN A 298 9.76 9.51 12.36
N ILE A 299 10.75 9.20 13.21
CA ILE A 299 11.62 8.03 13.09
C ILE A 299 11.33 7.07 14.25
N GLU A 300 11.13 5.80 13.92
CA GLU A 300 10.95 4.72 14.90
C GLU A 300 11.96 3.61 14.61
N TYR A 301 12.60 3.09 15.66
CA TYR A 301 13.54 1.98 15.57
C TYR A 301 12.86 0.70 16.08
N ILE A 302 12.85 -0.34 15.24
CA ILE A 302 12.20 -1.62 15.50
C ILE A 302 13.29 -2.69 15.57
N THR A 303 13.41 -3.33 16.73
CA THR A 303 14.40 -4.40 16.89
C THR A 303 13.84 -5.73 16.39
N ILE A 304 14.63 -6.41 15.54
CA ILE A 304 14.32 -7.74 15.02
C ILE A 304 15.51 -8.68 15.21
N ASP A 305 15.22 -9.98 15.17
CA ASP A 305 16.24 -11.03 15.18
C ASP A 305 16.73 -11.30 13.75
N PHE A 306 17.97 -11.01 13.46
CA PHE A 306 18.60 -11.21 12.15
C PHE A 306 19.06 -12.66 11.90
N GLU A 307 18.95 -13.54 12.86
CA GLU A 307 19.30 -14.96 12.73
C GLU A 307 18.09 -15.83 12.33
N THR A 308 16.90 -15.24 12.33
CA THR A 308 15.65 -15.92 11.93
C THR A 308 15.05 -15.33 10.66
N ASN A 309 13.78 -15.64 10.34
CA ASN A 309 13.12 -15.15 9.12
C ASN A 309 12.87 -13.62 9.18
N ILE A 310 13.84 -12.84 8.71
CA ILE A 310 13.80 -11.38 8.70
C ILE A 310 12.59 -10.85 7.91
N VAL A 311 12.30 -11.44 6.74
CA VAL A 311 11.21 -10.98 5.87
C VAL A 311 9.88 -11.08 6.60
N LYS A 312 9.62 -12.23 7.24
CA LYS A 312 8.39 -12.43 8.01
C LYS A 312 8.29 -11.43 9.17
N GLN A 313 9.34 -11.24 9.96
CA GLN A 313 9.33 -10.29 11.08
C GLN A 313 9.02 -8.86 10.61
N ILE A 314 9.61 -8.41 9.49
CA ILE A 314 9.32 -7.09 8.93
C ILE A 314 7.86 -6.98 8.51
N LEU A 315 7.32 -7.96 7.78
CA LEU A 315 5.94 -7.94 7.31
C LEU A 315 4.94 -8.01 8.47
N ASP A 316 5.21 -8.81 9.51
CA ASP A 316 4.39 -8.87 10.72
C ASP A 316 4.35 -7.51 11.44
N ASN A 317 5.49 -6.83 11.58
CA ASN A 317 5.54 -5.49 12.15
C ASN A 317 4.76 -4.49 11.29
N LEU A 318 4.94 -4.48 9.97
CA LEU A 318 4.19 -3.59 9.07
C LEU A 318 2.68 -3.84 9.17
N TYR A 319 2.26 -5.10 9.35
CA TYR A 319 0.86 -5.45 9.64
C TYR A 319 0.35 -4.78 10.93
N HIS A 320 1.12 -4.84 12.02
CA HIS A 320 0.77 -4.18 13.29
C HIS A 320 0.72 -2.64 13.18
N TYR A 321 1.48 -2.05 12.27
CA TYR A 321 1.41 -0.63 11.93
C TYR A 321 0.27 -0.28 10.97
N ASN A 322 -0.64 -1.23 10.65
CA ASN A 322 -1.72 -1.07 9.68
C ASN A 322 -1.27 -0.65 8.27
N ILE A 323 -0.06 -1.02 7.88
CA ILE A 323 0.49 -0.76 6.53
C ILE A 323 0.03 -1.89 5.61
N GLN A 324 -0.86 -1.57 4.66
CA GLN A 324 -1.49 -2.57 3.79
C GLN A 324 -0.68 -2.94 2.56
N SER A 325 0.34 -2.15 2.22
CA SER A 325 1.22 -2.45 1.09
C SER A 325 2.61 -1.89 1.30
N VAL A 326 3.60 -2.55 0.68
CA VAL A 326 4.99 -2.11 0.70
C VAL A 326 5.65 -2.32 -0.66
N ILE A 327 6.29 -1.26 -1.17
CA ILE A 327 7.23 -1.36 -2.30
C ILE A 327 8.60 -1.71 -1.74
N ILE A 328 9.19 -2.81 -2.18
CA ILE A 328 10.56 -3.17 -1.84
C ILE A 328 11.44 -2.82 -3.03
N GLU A 329 12.23 -1.76 -2.84
CA GLU A 329 13.26 -1.31 -3.79
C GLU A 329 14.65 -1.60 -3.19
N GLY A 330 15.66 -1.65 -4.03
CA GLY A 330 17.02 -1.64 -3.56
C GLY A 330 17.83 -2.86 -3.95
N GLY A 331 18.97 -3.05 -3.31
CA GLY A 331 20.02 -3.95 -3.74
C GLY A 331 19.56 -5.38 -4.06
N SER A 332 20.20 -5.97 -5.09
CA SER A 332 19.89 -7.32 -5.57
C SER A 332 19.82 -8.37 -4.46
N MET A 333 20.70 -8.29 -3.47
CA MET A 333 20.73 -9.24 -2.34
C MET A 333 19.43 -9.22 -1.52
N TRP A 334 18.91 -8.02 -1.17
CA TRP A 334 17.67 -7.90 -0.40
C TRP A 334 16.46 -8.36 -1.22
N LEU A 335 16.38 -7.96 -2.49
CA LEU A 335 15.33 -8.42 -3.39
C LEU A 335 15.34 -9.96 -3.52
N ASN A 336 16.52 -10.58 -3.70
CA ASN A 336 16.63 -12.05 -3.73
C ASN A 336 16.18 -12.69 -2.41
N THR A 337 16.49 -12.09 -1.26
CA THR A 337 16.03 -12.60 0.04
C THR A 337 14.50 -12.62 0.12
N VAL A 338 13.84 -11.56 -0.35
CA VAL A 338 12.36 -11.50 -0.35
C VAL A 338 11.77 -12.46 -1.40
N ILE A 339 12.37 -12.56 -2.60
CA ILE A 339 11.94 -13.52 -3.62
C ILE A 339 12.00 -14.94 -3.08
N ASN A 340 13.12 -15.33 -2.48
CA ASN A 340 13.35 -16.66 -1.95
C ASN A 340 12.44 -17.00 -0.76
N SER A 341 11.95 -16.00 -0.02
CA SER A 341 10.98 -16.22 1.06
C SER A 341 9.59 -16.60 0.53
N GLY A 342 9.27 -16.36 -0.74
CA GLY A 342 7.94 -16.53 -1.32
C GLY A 342 6.89 -15.52 -0.82
N LEU A 343 7.27 -14.54 0.01
CA LEU A 343 6.38 -13.56 0.63
C LEU A 343 6.26 -12.28 -0.22
N TRP A 344 5.98 -12.43 -1.50
CA TRP A 344 5.72 -11.32 -2.42
C TRP A 344 4.46 -11.58 -3.25
N ASP A 345 3.83 -10.53 -3.78
CA ASP A 345 2.57 -10.62 -4.51
C ASP A 345 2.66 -10.05 -5.93
N GLU A 346 3.56 -9.11 -6.17
CA GLU A 346 3.76 -8.45 -7.46
C GLU A 346 5.25 -8.10 -7.64
N ALA A 347 5.78 -8.26 -8.86
CA ALA A 347 7.10 -7.74 -9.21
C ALA A 347 7.00 -6.82 -10.43
N ARG A 348 7.58 -5.62 -10.32
CA ARG A 348 7.64 -4.60 -11.38
C ARG A 348 9.08 -4.42 -11.84
N ILE A 349 9.35 -4.87 -13.05
CA ILE A 349 10.69 -4.89 -13.64
C ILE A 349 10.74 -3.89 -14.79
N GLU A 350 11.52 -2.85 -14.63
CA GLU A 350 11.82 -1.90 -15.70
C GLU A 350 13.11 -2.33 -16.39
N THR A 351 13.10 -2.57 -17.70
CA THR A 351 14.28 -2.91 -18.49
C THR A 351 14.56 -1.83 -19.52
N SER A 352 15.73 -1.20 -19.48
CA SER A 352 16.19 -0.22 -20.47
C SER A 352 16.90 -0.91 -21.63
N LYS A 353 17.21 -0.15 -22.69
CA LYS A 353 18.05 -0.61 -23.81
C LYS A 353 19.56 -0.54 -23.51
N SER A 354 19.96 0.03 -22.39
CA SER A 354 21.36 0.21 -22.01
C SER A 354 22.05 -1.13 -21.76
N ILE A 355 23.34 -1.22 -22.10
CA ILE A 355 24.22 -2.36 -21.85
C ILE A 355 25.44 -1.85 -21.10
N ILE A 356 25.84 -2.51 -20.02
CA ILE A 356 27.02 -2.13 -19.22
C ILE A 356 28.07 -3.22 -19.09
N ASN A 357 27.78 -4.45 -19.54
CA ASN A 357 28.64 -5.64 -19.57
C ASN A 357 29.09 -6.16 -18.21
N THR A 358 29.23 -5.33 -17.18
CA THR A 358 29.67 -5.72 -15.84
C THR A 358 29.01 -4.86 -14.79
N GLY A 359 28.76 -5.44 -13.61
CA GLY A 359 28.11 -4.73 -12.51
C GLY A 359 27.38 -5.66 -11.55
N ILE A 360 26.39 -5.12 -10.84
CA ILE A 360 25.53 -5.86 -9.90
C ILE A 360 24.37 -6.44 -10.70
N LYS A 361 24.32 -7.76 -10.79
CA LYS A 361 23.24 -8.47 -11.48
C LYS A 361 21.87 -8.20 -10.85
N ALA A 362 20.86 -8.04 -11.70
CA ALA A 362 19.46 -8.03 -11.29
C ALA A 362 19.09 -9.33 -10.55
N PRO A 363 18.13 -9.29 -9.63
CA PRO A 363 17.62 -10.51 -9.04
C PRO A 363 16.95 -11.39 -10.11
N PHE A 364 17.09 -12.70 -9.94
CA PHE A 364 16.32 -13.66 -10.73
C PHE A 364 14.96 -13.89 -10.10
N ILE A 365 13.90 -13.82 -10.91
CA ILE A 365 12.54 -14.07 -10.45
C ILE A 365 11.82 -14.98 -11.46
N ASP A 366 11.21 -16.03 -10.94
CA ASP A 366 10.33 -16.92 -11.70
C ASP A 366 8.86 -16.58 -11.35
N GLY A 367 8.15 -16.00 -12.31
CA GLY A 367 6.78 -15.52 -12.13
C GLY A 367 5.97 -15.55 -13.42
N ILE A 368 4.66 -15.40 -13.30
CA ILE A 368 3.73 -15.31 -14.43
C ILE A 368 3.63 -13.84 -14.84
N GLU A 369 3.98 -13.51 -16.08
CA GLU A 369 3.80 -12.17 -16.62
C GLU A 369 2.30 -11.87 -16.79
N ILE A 370 1.82 -10.86 -16.07
CA ILE A 370 0.42 -10.42 -16.11
C ILE A 370 0.23 -9.15 -16.94
N LYS A 371 1.31 -8.39 -17.18
CA LYS A 371 1.31 -7.18 -18.00
C LYS A 371 2.72 -6.87 -18.50
N SER A 372 2.79 -6.37 -19.74
CA SER A 372 4.01 -5.78 -20.30
C SER A 372 3.66 -4.51 -21.06
N GLU A 373 4.41 -3.44 -20.85
CA GLU A 373 4.20 -2.12 -21.48
C GLU A 373 5.53 -1.51 -21.91
N ILE A 374 5.55 -0.92 -23.10
CA ILE A 374 6.68 -0.12 -23.61
C ILE A 374 6.42 1.35 -23.25
N ILE A 375 7.33 1.97 -22.52
CA ILE A 375 7.24 3.36 -22.06
C ILE A 375 8.51 4.11 -22.47
N GLY A 376 8.43 4.82 -23.59
CA GLY A 376 9.59 5.36 -24.26
C GLY A 376 10.52 4.24 -24.75
N ASP A 377 11.75 4.23 -24.26
CA ASP A 377 12.74 3.20 -24.61
C ASP A 377 12.79 2.01 -23.63
N ASN A 378 12.00 2.08 -22.56
CA ASN A 378 12.01 1.06 -21.51
C ASN A 378 10.80 0.15 -21.59
N ILE A 379 10.97 -1.11 -21.19
CA ILE A 379 9.90 -2.09 -21.04
C ILE A 379 9.63 -2.27 -19.56
N ILE A 380 8.36 -2.11 -19.13
CA ILE A 380 7.91 -2.43 -17.78
C ILE A 380 7.13 -3.73 -17.83
N ARG A 381 7.63 -4.75 -17.14
CA ARG A 381 6.93 -6.03 -16.95
C ARG A 381 6.41 -6.12 -15.53
N ILE A 382 5.19 -6.64 -15.40
CA ILE A 382 4.55 -6.94 -14.12
C ILE A 382 4.33 -8.44 -14.03
N LEU A 383 4.87 -9.04 -12.98
CA LEU A 383 4.80 -10.48 -12.74
C LEU A 383 4.03 -10.76 -11.44
N ALA A 384 3.30 -11.86 -11.43
CA ALA A 384 2.74 -12.46 -10.22
C ALA A 384 3.50 -13.75 -9.85
N PRO A 385 3.52 -14.16 -8.58
CA PRO A 385 4.12 -15.44 -8.19
C PRO A 385 3.39 -16.61 -8.88
N LYS A 386 4.14 -17.64 -9.25
CA LYS A 386 3.54 -18.92 -9.59
C LYS A 386 2.87 -19.51 -8.35
N LYS A 387 1.64 -19.95 -8.49
CA LYS A 387 0.90 -20.64 -7.42
C LYS A 387 1.46 -22.03 -7.17
#